data_7ef3672eb6aed656a2cdd41b7634513d
#
_entry.id   7ef3672eb6aed656a2cdd41b7634513d
#
_cell.length_a   1.000
_cell.length_b   1.000
_cell.length_c   1.000
_cell.angle_alpha   90.00
_cell.angle_beta   90.00
_cell.angle_gamma   90.00
#
_symmetry.space_group_name_H-M   'P 1'
#
loop_
_entity.id
_entity.type
_entity.pdbx_description
1 polymer ?
#
loop_
_entity_poly.entity_id
_entity_poly.type
_entity_poly.pdbx_seq_one_letter_code
_entity_poly.pdbx_strand_id
1 'polypeptide(L)'
;LVEANLKAFEMIKGYAEIPVREPYDIVLTHGGYVGRDHYQTAKAGVGALPAVKKDGIIIIAANNRDVIAPVGSPEYKSLIHLLKMQGPDSYLQLLQSSHWRFTKDQWEPQVWGKVIRKVGEQGLIYCTLEISREDYCLLPGQCGLDFLKGKVRKPSLEKAQEMVQKAVIFAMYKKKKKKIE
;
A
#
# COMPACT_ATOMS: atom_id res chain seq x y z
N LEU A 1 14.77 -23.39 -17.12
CA LEU A 1 13.91 -22.74 -16.12
C LEU A 1 13.61 -21.27 -16.51
N VAL A 2 14.62 -20.46 -16.83
CA VAL A 2 14.46 -19.06 -17.24
C VAL A 2 13.61 -18.94 -18.51
N GLU A 3 13.89 -19.73 -19.53
CA GLU A 3 13.15 -19.73 -20.80
C GLU A 3 11.67 -20.10 -20.62
N ALA A 4 11.38 -21.13 -19.80
CA ALA A 4 10.01 -21.51 -19.47
C ALA A 4 9.25 -20.39 -18.75
N ASN A 5 9.94 -19.65 -17.86
CA ASN A 5 9.38 -18.52 -17.14
C ASN A 5 9.06 -17.34 -18.10
N LEU A 6 9.99 -17.00 -19.00
CA LEU A 6 9.78 -15.96 -20.02
C LEU A 6 8.60 -16.32 -20.93
N LYS A 7 8.49 -17.57 -21.36
CA LYS A 7 7.38 -18.04 -22.17
C LYS A 7 6.03 -17.97 -21.43
N ALA A 8 6.02 -18.27 -20.13
CA ALA A 8 4.83 -18.08 -19.30
C ALA A 8 4.43 -16.61 -19.18
N PHE A 9 5.37 -15.69 -19.04
CA PHE A 9 5.08 -14.24 -19.07
C PHE A 9 4.46 -13.78 -20.38
N GLU A 10 5.00 -14.23 -21.53
CA GLU A 10 4.42 -13.90 -22.83
C GLU A 10 2.96 -14.40 -22.94
N MET A 11 2.68 -15.60 -22.45
CA MET A 11 1.31 -16.14 -22.46
C MET A 11 0.35 -15.34 -21.57
N ILE A 12 0.82 -14.89 -20.39
CA ILE A 12 -0.01 -14.16 -19.42
C ILE A 12 -0.29 -12.73 -19.88
N LYS A 13 0.61 -12.09 -20.62
CA LYS A 13 0.44 -10.70 -21.11
C LYS A 13 -0.93 -10.47 -21.76
N GLY A 14 -1.34 -11.37 -22.63
CA GLY A 14 -2.62 -11.27 -23.35
C GLY A 14 -3.86 -11.27 -22.45
N TYR A 15 -3.75 -11.76 -21.20
CA TYR A 15 -4.86 -11.88 -20.25
C TYR A 15 -4.79 -10.89 -19.10
N ALA A 16 -3.58 -10.50 -18.69
CA ALA A 16 -3.36 -9.75 -17.46
C ALA A 16 -2.85 -8.33 -17.69
N GLU A 17 -2.29 -8.03 -18.85
CA GLU A 17 -1.75 -6.71 -19.15
C GLU A 17 -2.86 -5.78 -19.66
N ILE A 18 -3.10 -4.72 -18.88
CA ILE A 18 -4.06 -3.67 -19.26
C ILE A 18 -3.26 -2.44 -19.67
N PRO A 19 -3.34 -2.01 -20.96
CA PRO A 19 -2.59 -0.85 -21.42
C PRO A 19 -3.13 0.43 -20.78
N VAL A 20 -2.26 1.19 -20.14
CA VAL A 20 -2.55 2.52 -19.60
C VAL A 20 -1.91 3.56 -20.50
N ARG A 21 -2.71 4.44 -21.13
CA ARG A 21 -2.20 5.45 -22.08
C ARG A 21 -1.30 6.46 -21.39
N GLU A 22 -1.70 6.93 -20.22
CA GLU A 22 -0.93 7.84 -19.37
C GLU A 22 -1.23 7.57 -17.89
N PRO A 23 -0.25 7.82 -16.99
CA PRO A 23 -0.49 7.69 -15.56
C PRO A 23 -1.53 8.69 -15.05
N TYR A 24 -2.25 8.32 -14.00
CA TYR A 24 -3.31 9.09 -13.37
C TYR A 24 -2.83 9.84 -12.13
N ASP A 25 -3.50 10.93 -11.80
CA ASP A 25 -3.25 11.68 -10.55
C ASP A 25 -3.70 10.89 -9.30
N ILE A 26 -4.75 10.05 -9.46
CA ILE A 26 -5.34 9.24 -8.40
C ILE A 26 -5.60 7.85 -8.93
N VAL A 27 -5.17 6.83 -8.19
CA VAL A 27 -5.43 5.42 -8.49
C VAL A 27 -6.12 4.78 -7.28
N LEU A 28 -7.27 4.17 -7.51
CA LEU A 28 -7.96 3.32 -6.54
C LEU A 28 -7.68 1.86 -6.89
N THR A 29 -7.18 1.10 -5.93
CA THR A 29 -6.91 -0.33 -6.06
C THR A 29 -7.42 -1.08 -4.83
N HIS A 30 -7.38 -2.40 -4.88
CA HIS A 30 -7.83 -3.25 -3.78
C HIS A 30 -6.93 -4.47 -3.56
N GLY A 31 -6.87 -4.95 -2.32
CA GLY A 31 -6.10 -6.14 -1.94
C GLY A 31 -6.68 -7.47 -2.46
N GLY A 32 -7.95 -7.47 -2.86
CA GLY A 32 -8.65 -8.69 -3.26
C GLY A 32 -8.64 -9.76 -2.15
N TYR A 33 -8.77 -11.01 -2.52
CA TYR A 33 -8.70 -12.13 -1.57
C TYR A 33 -7.28 -12.40 -1.07
N VAL A 34 -6.25 -11.97 -1.81
CA VAL A 34 -4.84 -12.13 -1.44
C VAL A 34 -4.45 -11.16 -0.31
N GLY A 35 -5.05 -9.97 -0.27
CA GLY A 35 -4.78 -8.93 0.73
C GLY A 35 -5.36 -9.24 2.11
N ARG A 36 -5.06 -10.42 2.66
CA ARG A 36 -5.54 -10.89 3.97
C ARG A 36 -4.90 -10.16 5.15
N ASP A 37 -3.76 -9.56 4.92
CA ASP A 37 -2.95 -8.80 5.86
C ASP A 37 -2.27 -7.65 5.13
N HIS A 38 -1.68 -6.74 5.88
CA HIS A 38 -0.95 -5.60 5.31
C HIS A 38 0.26 -6.05 4.48
N TYR A 39 0.95 -7.10 4.91
CA TYR A 39 2.07 -7.70 4.18
C TYR A 39 1.66 -8.07 2.74
N GLN A 40 0.60 -8.87 2.57
CA GLN A 40 0.13 -9.30 1.25
C GLN A 40 -0.45 -8.15 0.41
N THR A 41 -1.02 -7.13 1.07
CA THR A 41 -1.62 -5.97 0.40
C THR A 41 -0.59 -5.09 -0.31
N ALA A 42 0.70 -5.21 0.01
CA ALA A 42 1.79 -4.53 -0.70
C ALA A 42 1.75 -4.77 -2.22
N LYS A 43 1.29 -5.95 -2.65
CA LYS A 43 1.13 -6.31 -4.07
C LYS A 43 0.15 -5.39 -4.80
N ALA A 44 -0.94 -5.01 -4.13
CA ALA A 44 -1.90 -4.04 -4.69
C ALA A 44 -1.28 -2.65 -4.85
N GLY A 45 -0.47 -2.23 -3.86
CA GLY A 45 0.28 -0.98 -3.93
C GLY A 45 1.27 -0.93 -5.09
N VAL A 46 2.06 -1.98 -5.25
CA VAL A 46 3.05 -2.08 -6.35
C VAL A 46 2.36 -2.21 -7.70
N GLY A 47 1.28 -2.98 -7.80
CA GLY A 47 0.48 -3.09 -9.02
C GLY A 47 -0.09 -1.74 -9.51
N ALA A 48 -0.30 -0.79 -8.61
CA ALA A 48 -0.77 0.55 -8.94
C ALA A 48 0.35 1.49 -9.46
N LEU A 49 1.64 1.17 -9.24
CA LEU A 49 2.75 2.07 -9.57
C LEU A 49 2.85 2.47 -11.05
N PRO A 50 2.63 1.57 -12.03
CA PRO A 50 2.65 1.95 -13.44
C PRO A 50 1.54 2.93 -13.81
N ALA A 51 0.40 2.86 -13.10
CA ALA A 51 -0.78 3.65 -13.40
C ALA A 51 -0.81 5.01 -12.67
N VAL A 52 0.04 5.25 -11.67
CA VAL A 52 0.04 6.49 -10.90
C VAL A 52 1.18 7.41 -11.31
N LYS A 53 0.92 8.72 -11.39
CA LYS A 53 1.95 9.75 -11.56
C LYS A 53 2.87 9.84 -10.33
N LYS A 54 4.09 10.33 -10.53
CA LYS A 54 4.93 10.76 -9.41
C LYS A 54 4.16 11.79 -8.57
N ASP A 55 4.25 11.68 -7.26
CA ASP A 55 3.50 12.52 -6.30
C ASP A 55 1.97 12.44 -6.47
N GLY A 56 1.49 11.38 -7.12
CA GLY A 56 0.08 11.03 -7.24
C GLY A 56 -0.51 10.54 -5.91
N ILE A 57 -1.71 9.99 -5.97
CA ILE A 57 -2.37 9.40 -4.80
C ILE A 57 -2.78 7.96 -5.14
N ILE A 58 -2.40 7.02 -4.28
CA ILE A 58 -2.88 5.64 -4.31
C ILE A 58 -3.81 5.43 -3.12
N ILE A 59 -5.02 4.99 -3.39
CA ILE A 59 -6.00 4.57 -2.37
C ILE A 59 -6.10 3.06 -2.46
N ILE A 60 -5.81 2.36 -1.35
CA ILE A 60 -5.89 0.89 -1.29
C ILE A 60 -7.02 0.49 -0.38
N ALA A 61 -8.01 -0.22 -0.91
CA ALA A 61 -9.06 -0.86 -0.14
C ALA A 61 -8.67 -2.32 0.17
N ALA A 62 -8.67 -2.70 1.44
CA ALA A 62 -8.29 -4.05 1.85
C ALA A 62 -9.14 -4.57 3.01
N ASN A 63 -9.27 -5.89 3.10
CA ASN A 63 -9.85 -6.60 4.23
C ASN A 63 -8.74 -7.44 4.87
N ASN A 64 -8.07 -6.91 5.87
CA ASN A 64 -6.87 -7.49 6.45
C ASN A 64 -7.13 -8.46 7.62
N ARG A 65 -8.37 -8.76 7.94
CA ARG A 65 -8.75 -9.67 9.03
C ARG A 65 -8.02 -9.40 10.34
N ASP A 66 -7.90 -8.11 10.68
CA ASP A 66 -7.30 -7.61 11.92
C ASP A 66 -5.80 -7.95 12.10
N VAL A 67 -5.08 -8.09 10.99
CA VAL A 67 -3.65 -8.41 11.05
C VAL A 67 -2.78 -7.52 10.16
N ILE A 68 -1.61 -7.17 10.68
CA ILE A 68 -0.55 -6.50 9.91
C ILE A 68 0.33 -7.53 9.22
N ALA A 69 0.75 -8.55 9.94
CA ALA A 69 1.68 -9.57 9.49
C ALA A 69 1.03 -10.96 9.41
N PRO A 70 1.43 -11.80 8.46
CA PRO A 70 0.98 -13.19 8.41
C PRO A 70 1.49 -13.97 9.63
N VAL A 71 0.81 -15.05 9.94
CA VAL A 71 1.26 -16.02 10.96
C VAL A 71 2.66 -16.52 10.58
N GLY A 72 3.58 -16.51 11.54
CA GLY A 72 4.97 -16.91 11.33
C GLY A 72 5.91 -15.83 10.81
N SER A 73 5.46 -14.58 10.73
CA SER A 73 6.30 -13.43 10.38
C SER A 73 6.09 -12.24 11.33
N PRO A 74 6.32 -12.41 12.63
CA PRO A 74 6.14 -11.34 13.61
C PRO A 74 7.11 -10.16 13.39
N GLU A 75 8.29 -10.42 12.82
CA GLU A 75 9.32 -9.43 12.53
C GLU A 75 8.84 -8.36 11.57
N TYR A 76 7.93 -8.70 10.67
CA TYR A 76 7.39 -7.77 9.68
C TYR A 76 6.78 -6.51 10.32
N LYS A 77 6.11 -6.65 11.46
CA LYS A 77 5.52 -5.52 12.18
C LYS A 77 6.58 -4.49 12.59
N SER A 78 7.73 -4.95 13.07
CA SER A 78 8.86 -4.08 13.42
C SER A 78 9.54 -3.50 12.19
N LEU A 79 9.70 -4.28 11.13
CA LEU A 79 10.35 -3.85 9.89
C LEU A 79 9.54 -2.79 9.15
N ILE A 80 8.21 -2.93 9.09
CA ILE A 80 7.35 -1.93 8.43
C ILE A 80 7.31 -0.62 9.24
N HIS A 81 7.35 -0.70 10.56
CA HIS A 81 7.46 0.47 11.41
C HIS A 81 8.82 1.16 11.22
N LEU A 82 9.90 0.38 11.12
CA LEU A 82 11.23 0.91 10.82
C LEU A 82 11.26 1.64 9.48
N LEU A 83 10.65 1.07 8.42
CA LEU A 83 10.48 1.74 7.13
C LEU A 83 9.77 3.09 7.30
N LYS A 84 8.68 3.13 8.05
CA LYS A 84 7.94 4.36 8.31
C LYS A 84 8.78 5.42 9.00
N MET A 85 9.53 5.03 10.03
CA MET A 85 10.35 5.95 10.82
C MET A 85 11.56 6.49 10.06
N GLN A 86 12.19 5.65 9.24
CA GLN A 86 13.43 5.99 8.53
C GLN A 86 13.18 6.57 7.13
N GLY A 87 12.03 6.26 6.56
CA GLY A 87 11.76 6.48 5.14
C GLY A 87 12.43 5.44 4.24
N PRO A 88 12.01 5.39 2.95
CA PRO A 88 12.40 4.30 2.06
C PRO A 88 13.89 4.26 1.70
N ASP A 89 14.54 5.41 1.61
CA ASP A 89 15.96 5.47 1.22
C ASP A 89 16.88 5.06 2.38
N SER A 90 16.63 5.59 3.58
CA SER A 90 17.40 5.24 4.78
C SER A 90 17.16 3.78 5.19
N TYR A 91 15.93 3.27 5.02
CA TYR A 91 15.66 1.85 5.25
C TYR A 91 16.49 0.96 4.32
N LEU A 92 16.54 1.30 3.02
CA LEU A 92 17.35 0.55 2.05
C LEU A 92 18.84 0.60 2.37
N GLN A 93 19.37 1.76 2.74
CA GLN A 93 20.77 1.93 3.18
C GLN A 93 21.07 1.07 4.42
N LEU A 94 20.14 1.02 5.38
CA LEU A 94 20.28 0.19 6.57
C LEU A 94 20.39 -1.29 6.20
N LEU A 95 19.54 -1.81 5.30
CA LEU A 95 19.61 -3.19 4.84
C LEU A 95 20.90 -3.54 4.09
N GLN A 96 21.51 -2.56 3.44
CA GLN A 96 22.80 -2.71 2.74
C GLN A 96 24.02 -2.55 3.63
N SER A 97 23.81 -2.12 4.87
CA SER A 97 24.88 -1.90 5.84
C SER A 97 25.53 -3.23 6.24
N SER A 98 26.85 -3.22 6.44
CA SER A 98 27.61 -4.36 6.99
C SER A 98 27.21 -4.76 8.40
N HIS A 99 26.53 -3.87 9.13
CA HIS A 99 26.01 -4.10 10.48
C HIS A 99 24.63 -4.75 10.49
N TRP A 100 23.91 -4.75 9.36
CA TRP A 100 22.62 -5.41 9.27
C TRP A 100 22.79 -6.92 9.23
N ARG A 101 21.92 -7.62 9.92
CA ARG A 101 21.79 -9.08 9.82
C ARG A 101 20.49 -9.41 9.14
N PHE A 102 20.50 -10.46 8.32
CA PHE A 102 19.31 -10.94 7.65
C PHE A 102 18.16 -11.12 8.66
N THR A 103 17.03 -10.47 8.36
CA THR A 103 15.80 -10.59 9.13
C THR A 103 14.72 -11.11 8.20
N LYS A 104 13.96 -12.08 8.66
CA LYS A 104 12.88 -12.68 7.88
C LYS A 104 11.94 -11.61 7.37
N ASP A 105 11.53 -11.76 6.11
CA ASP A 105 10.60 -10.87 5.40
C ASP A 105 11.04 -9.39 5.30
N GLN A 106 12.32 -9.08 5.52
CA GLN A 106 12.87 -7.73 5.38
C GLN A 106 12.69 -7.12 3.98
N TRP A 107 12.42 -7.94 2.98
CA TRP A 107 12.20 -7.50 1.59
C TRP A 107 10.81 -6.88 1.37
N GLU A 108 9.80 -7.27 2.13
CA GLU A 108 8.43 -6.78 1.92
C GLU A 108 8.25 -5.30 2.27
N PRO A 109 8.85 -4.74 3.33
CA PRO A 109 8.87 -3.29 3.51
C PRO A 109 9.54 -2.52 2.37
N GLN A 110 10.49 -3.13 1.63
CA GLN A 110 11.06 -2.49 0.44
C GLN A 110 10.02 -2.34 -0.67
N VAL A 111 9.07 -3.27 -0.75
CA VAL A 111 7.92 -3.19 -1.69
C VAL A 111 7.06 -1.97 -1.37
N TRP A 112 6.71 -1.77 -0.09
CA TRP A 112 6.05 -0.55 0.37
C TRP A 112 6.93 0.69 0.17
N GLY A 113 8.23 0.58 0.36
CA GLY A 113 9.20 1.64 0.10
C GLY A 113 9.14 2.16 -1.34
N LYS A 114 8.93 1.28 -2.33
CA LYS A 114 8.71 1.69 -3.73
C LYS A 114 7.44 2.53 -3.88
N VAL A 115 6.37 2.17 -3.18
CA VAL A 115 5.11 2.91 -3.19
C VAL A 115 5.31 4.30 -2.58
N ILE A 116 5.90 4.37 -1.39
CA ILE A 116 6.17 5.64 -0.69
C ILE A 116 7.11 6.54 -1.49
N ARG A 117 8.13 5.98 -2.13
CA ARG A 117 9.04 6.76 -2.99
C ARG A 117 8.33 7.38 -4.18
N LYS A 118 7.31 6.71 -4.73
CA LYS A 118 6.53 7.20 -5.88
C LYS A 118 5.53 8.28 -5.50
N VAL A 119 4.79 8.08 -4.41
CA VAL A 119 3.64 8.95 -4.07
C VAL A 119 3.82 9.74 -2.76
N GLY A 120 4.84 9.44 -1.98
CA GLY A 120 5.05 9.99 -0.64
C GLY A 120 4.08 9.40 0.40
N GLU A 121 4.37 9.62 1.69
CA GLU A 121 3.51 9.23 2.82
C GLU A 121 2.09 9.80 2.67
N GLN A 122 2.01 11.06 2.26
CA GLN A 122 0.74 11.78 2.08
C GLN A 122 0.00 11.39 0.79
N GLY A 123 0.62 10.63 -0.09
CA GLY A 123 0.03 10.12 -1.32
C GLY A 123 -0.49 8.69 -1.21
N LEU A 124 -0.17 7.96 -0.14
CA LEU A 124 -0.72 6.63 0.13
C LEU A 124 -1.86 6.73 1.14
N ILE A 125 -3.05 6.27 0.77
CA ILE A 125 -4.21 6.16 1.67
C ILE A 125 -4.58 4.69 1.78
N TYR A 126 -4.50 4.13 2.99
CA TYR A 126 -4.76 2.73 3.26
C TYR A 126 -6.12 2.57 3.95
N CYS A 127 -7.07 1.97 3.27
CA CYS A 127 -8.46 1.82 3.70
C CYS A 127 -8.74 0.38 4.12
N THR A 128 -8.74 0.13 5.43
CA THR A 128 -9.24 -1.11 6.05
C THR A 128 -9.99 -0.79 7.33
N LEU A 129 -11.00 -1.58 7.67
CA LEU A 129 -11.71 -1.49 8.94
C LEU A 129 -11.18 -2.45 9.99
N GLU A 130 -10.29 -3.35 9.58
CA GLU A 130 -9.85 -4.51 10.36
C GLU A 130 -8.57 -4.24 11.18
N ILE A 131 -7.84 -3.17 10.85
CA ILE A 131 -6.64 -2.77 11.60
C ILE A 131 -7.01 -1.66 12.59
N SER A 132 -6.59 -1.79 13.85
CA SER A 132 -6.81 -0.78 14.86
C SER A 132 -6.09 0.53 14.56
N ARG A 133 -6.54 1.66 15.14
CA ARG A 133 -5.84 2.94 14.99
C ARG A 133 -4.42 2.89 15.54
N GLU A 134 -4.19 2.15 16.60
CA GLU A 134 -2.88 1.96 17.21
C GLU A 134 -1.94 1.23 16.25
N ASP A 135 -2.41 0.17 15.63
CA ASP A 135 -1.65 -0.56 14.62
C ASP A 135 -1.41 0.26 13.35
N TYR A 136 -2.35 1.12 12.94
CA TYR A 136 -2.13 2.05 11.85
C TYR A 136 -0.95 3.01 12.10
N CYS A 137 -0.67 3.37 13.36
CA CYS A 137 0.49 4.19 13.70
C CYS A 137 1.83 3.53 13.34
N LEU A 138 1.86 2.22 13.12
CA LEU A 138 3.05 1.49 12.69
C LEU A 138 3.19 1.45 11.17
N LEU A 139 2.13 1.72 10.42
CA LEU A 139 2.09 1.56 8.96
C LEU A 139 2.44 2.88 8.25
N PRO A 140 3.10 2.81 7.09
CA PRO A 140 3.29 3.97 6.24
C PRO A 140 1.98 4.40 5.58
N GLY A 141 1.86 5.70 5.26
CA GLY A 141 0.69 6.29 4.62
C GLY A 141 -0.36 6.82 5.59
N GLN A 142 -1.47 7.26 5.05
CA GLN A 142 -2.59 7.83 5.80
C GLN A 142 -3.61 6.75 6.20
N CYS A 143 -4.11 6.86 7.41
CA CYS A 143 -5.12 5.96 7.95
C CYS A 143 -6.49 6.24 7.33
N GLY A 144 -7.08 5.24 6.66
CA GLY A 144 -8.42 5.34 6.08
C GLY A 144 -9.52 5.60 7.13
N LEU A 145 -9.34 5.16 8.37
CA LEU A 145 -10.29 5.42 9.46
C LEU A 145 -10.45 6.90 9.79
N ASP A 146 -9.48 7.75 9.41
CA ASP A 146 -9.56 9.20 9.66
C ASP A 146 -10.63 9.88 8.79
N PHE A 147 -11.06 9.23 7.72
CA PHE A 147 -12.14 9.70 6.87
C PHE A 147 -13.54 9.36 7.41
N LEU A 148 -13.64 8.52 8.44
CA LEU A 148 -14.92 8.16 9.07
C LEU A 148 -15.20 9.04 10.29
N LYS A 149 -16.48 9.40 10.50
CA LYS A 149 -16.92 10.07 11.71
C LYS A 149 -17.14 9.04 12.82
N GLY A 150 -16.53 9.26 13.99
CA GLY A 150 -16.70 8.44 15.17
C GLY A 150 -15.95 7.10 15.13
N LYS A 151 -16.16 6.28 16.17
CA LYS A 151 -15.56 4.96 16.29
C LYS A 151 -16.34 3.93 15.48
N VAL A 152 -15.68 3.17 14.65
CA VAL A 152 -16.25 1.98 14.01
C VAL A 152 -16.31 0.86 15.04
N ARG A 153 -17.50 0.53 15.53
CA ARG A 153 -17.70 -0.54 16.52
C ARG A 153 -17.68 -1.93 15.89
N LYS A 154 -18.24 -2.03 14.68
CA LYS A 154 -18.26 -3.28 13.89
C LYS A 154 -17.92 -2.94 12.43
N PRO A 155 -17.01 -3.67 11.81
CA PRO A 155 -16.78 -3.59 10.37
C PRO A 155 -18.06 -3.97 9.62
N SER A 156 -18.39 -3.21 8.57
CA SER A 156 -19.46 -3.54 7.63
C SER A 156 -19.10 -3.07 6.24
N LEU A 157 -19.76 -3.63 5.23
CA LEU A 157 -19.55 -3.24 3.84
C LEU A 157 -19.87 -1.77 3.62
N GLU A 158 -20.96 -1.27 4.19
CA GLU A 158 -21.38 0.13 4.08
C GLU A 158 -20.33 1.07 4.68
N LYS A 159 -19.72 0.71 5.81
CA LYS A 159 -18.66 1.49 6.43
C LYS A 159 -17.36 1.45 5.61
N ALA A 160 -17.03 0.32 5.01
CA ALA A 160 -15.90 0.21 4.11
C ALA A 160 -16.11 1.08 2.85
N GLN A 161 -17.30 1.04 2.25
CA GLN A 161 -17.65 1.87 1.11
C GLN A 161 -17.62 3.36 1.46
N GLU A 162 -18.21 3.76 2.60
CA GLU A 162 -18.17 5.15 3.09
C GLU A 162 -16.72 5.65 3.24
N MET A 163 -15.85 4.83 3.83
CA MET A 163 -14.43 5.16 4.01
C MET A 163 -13.72 5.40 2.68
N VAL A 164 -13.86 4.48 1.73
CA VAL A 164 -13.24 4.58 0.42
C VAL A 164 -13.77 5.78 -0.36
N GLN A 165 -15.08 6.00 -0.37
CA GLN A 165 -15.69 7.16 -1.04
C GLN A 165 -15.15 8.48 -0.48
N LYS A 166 -15.07 8.63 0.84
CA LYS A 166 -14.52 9.84 1.46
C LYS A 166 -13.04 10.03 1.17
N ALA A 167 -12.25 8.95 1.15
CA ALA A 167 -10.85 9.00 0.75
C ALA A 167 -10.68 9.48 -0.70
N VAL A 168 -11.53 9.00 -1.62
CA VAL A 168 -11.54 9.46 -3.02
C VAL A 168 -11.90 10.94 -3.12
N ILE A 169 -12.95 11.38 -2.44
CA ILE A 169 -13.37 12.80 -2.42
C ILE A 169 -12.23 13.69 -1.89
N PHE A 170 -11.59 13.28 -0.79
CA PHE A 170 -10.43 13.99 -0.24
C PHE A 170 -9.28 14.07 -1.25
N ALA A 171 -8.94 12.96 -1.91
CA ALA A 171 -7.88 12.91 -2.91
C ALA A 171 -8.16 13.86 -4.08
N MET A 172 -9.40 13.88 -4.58
CA MET A 172 -9.83 14.77 -5.65
C MET A 172 -9.71 16.24 -5.23
N TYR A 173 -10.14 16.60 -4.01
CA TYR A 173 -10.02 17.95 -3.48
C TYR A 173 -8.55 18.38 -3.36
N LYS A 174 -7.71 17.51 -2.79
CA LYS A 174 -6.27 17.76 -2.62
C LYS A 174 -5.56 18.02 -3.96
N LYS A 175 -5.91 17.26 -5.01
CA LYS A 175 -5.35 17.45 -6.35
C LYS A 175 -5.86 18.70 -7.05
N LYS A 176 -7.12 19.06 -6.84
CA LYS A 176 -7.68 20.33 -7.38
C LYS A 176 -6.98 21.54 -6.77
N LYS A 177 -6.71 21.56 -5.47
CA LYS A 177 -6.04 22.66 -4.79
C LYS A 177 -4.61 22.87 -5.30
N LYS A 178 -3.83 21.78 -5.50
CA LYS A 178 -2.46 21.84 -6.06
C LYS A 178 -2.37 22.37 -7.50
N LYS A 179 -3.48 22.40 -8.25
CA LYS A 179 -3.49 22.96 -9.63
C LYS A 179 -3.78 24.46 -9.66
N ILE A 180 -4.14 25.06 -8.54
CA ILE A 180 -4.52 26.48 -8.41
C ILE A 180 -3.37 27.29 -7.79
N GLU A 181 -2.48 26.62 -7.05
CA GLU A 181 -1.23 27.14 -6.53
C GLU A 181 -0.10 27.01 -7.59
#